data_d92771cfc89e233e95cfb0f218b95a5a
#
_entry.id   d92771cfc89e233e95cfb0f218b95a5a
#
_cell.length_a   1.000
_cell.length_b   1.000
_cell.length_c   1.000
_cell.angle_alpha   90.00
_cell.angle_beta   90.00
_cell.angle_gamma   90.00
#
_symmetry.space_group_name_H-M   'P 1'
#
loop_
_entity.id
_entity.type
_entity.pdbx_description
1 polymer ?
#
loop_
_entity_poly.entity_id
_entity_poly.type
_entity_poly.pdbx_seq_one_letter_code
_entity_poly.pdbx_strand_id
1 'polypeptide(L)'
;MEMRKSSDITGAGQSENQGDRTGLPLTEPPIQQWIELNQDAYSRNLSAFKQLVGSGVKIMAVVKSNGYGHGARPITTMAIESGIDYLGLNCLNEFKEINDLAGQIPVCILGPLYASDAMKPPSLA
;
A
#
# COMPACT_ATOMS: atom_id res chain seq x y z
N MET A 1 -0.03 2.41 23.21
CA MET A 1 -0.62 3.63 22.67
C MET A 1 -1.19 3.27 21.30
N GLU A 2 -2.50 2.97 21.29
CA GLU A 2 -3.19 2.56 20.08
C GLU A 2 -3.41 3.78 19.18
N MET A 3 -2.71 3.84 18.07
CA MET A 3 -3.06 4.81 17.02
C MET A 3 -4.18 4.22 16.16
N ARG A 4 -5.42 4.54 16.52
CA ARG A 4 -6.52 4.44 15.56
C ARG A 4 -6.31 5.52 14.49
N LYS A 5 -5.70 5.18 13.39
CA LYS A 5 -5.78 6.03 12.20
C LYS A 5 -7.12 5.71 11.51
N SER A 6 -8.15 6.48 11.88
CA SER A 6 -9.30 6.65 11.02
C SER A 6 -8.79 7.32 9.75
N SER A 7 -8.67 6.60 8.67
CA SER A 7 -8.40 7.19 7.37
C SER A 7 -9.68 7.87 6.90
N ASP A 8 -9.73 9.19 6.99
CA ASP A 8 -10.72 10.01 6.31
C ASP A 8 -10.59 9.75 4.80
N ILE A 9 -11.52 8.97 4.27
CA ILE A 9 -11.71 8.83 2.83
C ILE A 9 -12.52 10.05 2.40
N THR A 10 -11.88 11.19 2.18
CA THR A 10 -12.44 12.31 1.45
C THR A 10 -11.98 12.24 0.00
N GLY A 11 -12.64 11.39 -0.77
CA GLY A 11 -12.62 11.44 -2.22
C GLY A 11 -13.97 11.95 -2.70
N ALA A 12 -14.17 13.26 -2.72
CA ALA A 12 -15.35 13.88 -3.28
C ALA A 12 -15.27 13.84 -4.82
N GLY A 13 -15.67 12.72 -5.40
CA GLY A 13 -16.18 12.69 -6.77
C GLY A 13 -17.67 13.02 -6.71
N GLN A 14 -18.07 14.21 -7.14
CA GLN A 14 -19.47 14.54 -7.34
C GLN A 14 -19.99 13.73 -8.53
N SER A 15 -20.55 12.55 -8.28
CA SER A 15 -21.50 11.92 -9.17
C SER A 15 -22.88 12.41 -8.76
N GLU A 16 -23.58 13.10 -9.67
CA GLU A 16 -24.98 13.49 -9.49
C GLU A 16 -25.80 12.25 -9.13
N ASN A 17 -26.24 12.20 -7.89
CA ASN A 17 -27.03 11.14 -7.32
C ASN A 17 -28.45 11.25 -7.89
N GLN A 18 -28.78 10.41 -8.89
CA GLN A 18 -30.17 10.20 -9.26
C GLN A 18 -30.85 9.46 -8.10
N GLY A 19 -31.54 10.23 -7.28
CA GLY A 19 -32.28 9.72 -6.14
C GLY A 19 -33.23 8.58 -6.53
N ASP A 20 -33.25 7.55 -5.68
CA ASP A 20 -34.24 6.48 -5.74
C ASP A 20 -35.66 7.08 -5.73
N ARG A 21 -36.55 6.51 -6.53
CA ARG A 21 -37.95 6.92 -6.69
C ARG A 21 -38.80 6.79 -5.41
N THR A 22 -38.22 6.27 -4.31
CA THR A 22 -38.89 6.10 -3.02
C THR A 22 -38.72 7.30 -2.08
N GLY A 23 -37.85 8.26 -2.42
CA GLY A 23 -37.62 9.45 -1.61
C GLY A 23 -36.98 9.18 -0.24
N LEU A 24 -36.55 7.95 0.04
CA LEU A 24 -35.81 7.64 1.26
C LEU A 24 -34.34 8.02 1.09
N PRO A 25 -33.71 8.64 2.11
CA PRO A 25 -32.27 8.89 2.06
C PRO A 25 -31.54 7.54 1.95
N LEU A 26 -30.71 7.39 0.89
CA LEU A 26 -29.80 6.26 0.79
C LEU A 26 -28.75 6.43 1.89
N THR A 27 -28.95 5.79 3.02
CA THR A 27 -27.90 5.65 4.02
C THR A 27 -26.93 4.60 3.54
N GLU A 28 -25.67 4.94 3.44
CA GLU A 28 -24.64 3.92 3.15
C GLU A 28 -24.77 2.79 4.18
N PRO A 29 -24.71 1.52 3.73
CA PRO A 29 -24.76 0.41 4.67
C PRO A 29 -23.59 0.55 5.67
N PRO A 30 -23.78 0.18 6.94
CA PRO A 30 -22.70 0.23 7.91
C PRO A 30 -21.53 -0.61 7.42
N ILE A 31 -20.30 -0.10 7.58
CA ILE A 31 -19.08 -0.85 7.25
C ILE A 31 -19.11 -2.14 8.07
N GLN A 32 -19.22 -3.27 7.38
CA GLN A 32 -19.31 -4.60 8.00
C GLN A 32 -17.96 -5.29 8.14
N GLN A 33 -16.93 -4.76 7.45
CA GLN A 33 -15.60 -5.35 7.43
C GLN A 33 -14.55 -4.24 7.46
N TRP A 34 -13.51 -4.45 8.26
CA TRP A 34 -12.35 -3.56 8.32
C TRP A 34 -11.09 -4.39 8.56
N ILE A 35 -9.94 -3.79 8.27
CA ILE A 35 -8.62 -4.38 8.53
C ILE A 35 -7.91 -3.47 9.53
N GLU A 36 -7.41 -4.05 10.61
CA GLU A 36 -6.56 -3.37 11.57
C GLU A 36 -5.10 -3.72 11.31
N LEU A 37 -4.26 -2.69 11.14
CA LEU A 37 -2.83 -2.84 10.94
C LEU A 37 -2.10 -2.37 12.19
N ASN A 38 -1.14 -3.18 12.66
CA ASN A 38 -0.35 -2.87 13.86
C ASN A 38 1.11 -2.65 13.49
N GLN A 39 1.54 -1.39 13.49
CA GLN A 39 2.91 -0.98 13.17
C GLN A 39 3.95 -1.61 14.08
N ASP A 40 3.69 -1.67 15.40
CA ASP A 40 4.64 -2.23 16.35
C ASP A 40 4.84 -3.73 16.13
N ALA A 41 3.75 -4.46 15.82
CA ALA A 41 3.84 -5.88 15.49
C ALA A 41 4.64 -6.11 14.21
N TYR A 42 4.40 -5.28 13.18
CA TYR A 42 5.16 -5.34 11.93
C TYR A 42 6.65 -5.10 12.17
N SER A 43 7.00 -4.05 12.91
CA SER A 43 8.39 -3.70 13.21
C SER A 43 9.11 -4.78 14.05
N ARG A 44 8.41 -5.37 15.04
CA ARG A 44 8.97 -6.50 15.81
C ARG A 44 9.23 -7.72 14.94
N ASN A 45 8.30 -8.07 14.05
CA ASN A 45 8.45 -9.19 13.14
C ASN A 45 9.64 -8.96 12.19
N LEU A 46 9.74 -7.78 11.60
CA LEU A 46 10.86 -7.44 10.73
C LEU A 46 12.20 -7.49 11.48
N SER A 47 12.24 -6.97 12.71
CA SER A 47 13.43 -7.02 13.57
C SER A 47 13.86 -8.46 13.85
N ALA A 48 12.91 -9.35 14.13
CA ALA A 48 13.20 -10.78 14.33
C ALA A 48 13.79 -11.43 13.07
N PHE A 49 13.25 -11.12 11.88
CA PHE A 49 13.82 -11.57 10.62
C PHE A 49 15.24 -11.04 10.40
N LYS A 50 15.48 -9.74 10.67
CA LYS A 50 16.82 -9.15 10.57
C LYS A 50 17.83 -9.85 11.48
N GLN A 51 17.44 -10.19 12.69
CA GLN A 51 18.30 -10.94 13.61
C GLN A 51 18.60 -12.35 13.11
N LEU A 52 17.58 -13.02 12.54
CA LEU A 52 17.72 -14.38 12.03
C LEU A 52 18.65 -14.47 10.82
N VAL A 53 18.53 -13.53 9.88
CA VAL A 53 19.31 -13.56 8.63
C VAL A 53 20.69 -12.89 8.73
N GLY A 54 20.88 -12.06 9.74
CA GLY A 54 22.14 -11.32 9.95
C GLY A 54 22.26 -10.03 9.13
N SER A 55 23.23 -9.20 9.49
CA SER A 55 23.39 -7.84 8.93
C SER A 55 23.86 -7.80 7.46
N GLY A 56 24.34 -8.91 6.92
CA GLY A 56 24.78 -8.99 5.52
C GLY A 56 23.65 -9.26 4.52
N VAL A 57 22.44 -9.54 5.00
CA VAL A 57 21.29 -9.90 4.16
C VAL A 57 20.33 -8.72 4.04
N LYS A 58 19.95 -8.40 2.80
CA LYS A 58 18.95 -7.39 2.50
C LYS A 58 17.55 -7.97 2.55
N ILE A 59 16.59 -7.20 3.06
CA ILE A 59 15.20 -7.62 3.19
C ILE A 59 14.32 -6.81 2.26
N MET A 60 13.52 -7.53 1.44
CA MET A 60 12.53 -6.95 0.56
C MET A 60 11.14 -7.15 1.15
N ALA A 61 10.38 -6.08 1.31
CA ALA A 61 8.95 -6.17 1.59
C ALA A 61 8.18 -6.30 0.27
N VAL A 62 7.49 -7.42 0.07
CA VAL A 62 6.65 -7.65 -1.11
C VAL A 62 5.24 -7.14 -0.82
N VAL A 63 4.84 -6.06 -1.50
CA VAL A 63 3.57 -5.34 -1.27
C VAL A 63 2.65 -5.35 -2.48
N LYS A 64 2.89 -6.27 -3.42
CA LYS A 64 2.07 -6.46 -4.62
C LYS A 64 0.61 -6.77 -4.29
N SER A 65 -0.28 -6.66 -5.28
CA SER A 65 -1.71 -6.97 -5.15
C SER A 65 -2.37 -6.22 -4.00
N ASN A 66 -2.15 -4.89 -3.98
CA ASN A 66 -2.65 -4.01 -2.92
C ASN A 66 -2.22 -4.46 -1.50
N GLY A 67 -0.93 -4.82 -1.35
CA GLY A 67 -0.42 -5.34 -0.07
C GLY A 67 -1.09 -6.63 0.36
N TYR A 68 -1.40 -7.52 -0.60
CA TYR A 68 -2.20 -8.74 -0.37
C TYR A 68 -3.57 -8.45 0.27
N GLY A 69 -4.19 -7.34 -0.11
CA GLY A 69 -5.48 -6.90 0.41
C GLY A 69 -5.41 -6.02 1.66
N HIS A 70 -4.25 -5.84 2.26
CA HIS A 70 -4.07 -4.99 3.45
C HIS A 70 -3.98 -3.49 3.12
N GLY A 71 -3.93 -3.14 1.83
CA GLY A 71 -3.69 -1.78 1.35
C GLY A 71 -2.21 -1.54 1.03
N ALA A 72 -1.91 -1.24 -0.26
CA ALA A 72 -0.53 -1.04 -0.70
C ALA A 72 0.15 0.11 0.05
N ARG A 73 -0.52 1.26 0.15
CA ARG A 73 0.04 2.45 0.81
C ARG A 73 0.33 2.24 2.30
N PRO A 74 -0.63 1.81 3.15
CA PRO A 74 -0.35 1.63 4.58
C PRO A 74 0.73 0.59 4.84
N ILE A 75 0.75 -0.55 4.13
CA ILE A 75 1.79 -1.57 4.31
C ILE A 75 3.15 -1.06 3.82
N THR A 76 3.21 -0.31 2.71
CA THR A 76 4.45 0.31 2.23
C THR A 76 5.00 1.29 3.27
N THR A 77 4.16 2.17 3.83
CA THR A 77 4.58 3.09 4.89
C THR A 77 5.15 2.34 6.09
N MET A 78 4.44 1.33 6.59
CA MET A 78 4.88 0.51 7.72
C MET A 78 6.22 -0.17 7.44
N ALA A 79 6.42 -0.68 6.23
CA ALA A 79 7.64 -1.34 5.81
C ALA A 79 8.83 -0.37 5.78
N ILE A 80 8.64 0.81 5.18
CA ILE A 80 9.66 1.87 5.10
C ILE A 80 10.07 2.33 6.51
N GLU A 81 9.10 2.67 7.35
CA GLU A 81 9.33 3.11 8.73
C GLU A 81 10.04 2.04 9.58
N SER A 82 9.85 0.76 9.25
CA SER A 82 10.54 -0.36 9.91
C SER A 82 11.92 -0.65 9.32
N GLY A 83 12.33 0.09 8.27
CA GLY A 83 13.69 0.03 7.72
C GLY A 83 13.96 -1.19 6.85
N ILE A 84 13.08 -1.51 5.91
CA ILE A 84 13.37 -2.47 4.85
C ILE A 84 14.41 -1.92 3.87
N ASP A 85 14.99 -2.80 3.06
CA ASP A 85 15.99 -2.42 2.05
C ASP A 85 15.38 -2.27 0.64
N TYR A 86 14.32 -3.01 0.33
CA TYR A 86 13.67 -3.04 -0.99
C TYR A 86 12.16 -3.20 -0.88
N LEU A 87 11.46 -2.69 -1.90
CA LEU A 87 10.04 -3.01 -2.14
C LEU A 87 9.90 -3.94 -3.33
N GLY A 88 9.01 -4.91 -3.22
CA GLY A 88 8.65 -5.83 -4.31
C GLY A 88 7.21 -5.61 -4.77
N LEU A 89 7.02 -5.31 -6.07
CA LEU A 89 5.73 -5.10 -6.71
C LEU A 89 5.56 -6.06 -7.89
N ASN A 90 4.34 -6.30 -8.31
CA ASN A 90 4.10 -7.15 -9.47
C ASN A 90 4.32 -6.42 -10.79
N CYS A 91 3.88 -5.17 -10.92
CA CYS A 91 3.93 -4.40 -12.16
C CYS A 91 4.11 -2.90 -11.93
N LEU A 92 4.40 -2.15 -13.00
CA LEU A 92 4.59 -0.70 -12.95
C LEU A 92 3.32 0.07 -12.56
N ASN A 93 2.13 -0.48 -12.79
CA ASN A 93 0.90 0.19 -12.37
C ASN A 93 0.77 0.22 -10.85
N GLU A 94 1.17 -0.85 -10.15
CA GLU A 94 1.23 -0.84 -8.69
C GLU A 94 2.25 0.17 -8.16
N PHE A 95 3.36 0.37 -8.86
CA PHE A 95 4.34 1.39 -8.49
C PHE A 95 3.75 2.80 -8.53
N LYS A 96 2.91 3.12 -9.52
CA LYS A 96 2.29 4.45 -9.64
C LYS A 96 1.42 4.81 -8.43
N GLU A 97 0.87 3.82 -7.73
CA GLU A 97 0.02 4.01 -6.55
C GLU A 97 0.80 4.40 -5.30
N ILE A 98 2.11 4.09 -5.28
CA ILE A 98 2.97 4.28 -4.11
C ILE A 98 4.28 5.04 -4.43
N ASN A 99 4.42 5.61 -5.63
CA ASN A 99 5.67 6.22 -6.09
C ASN A 99 6.15 7.37 -5.19
N ASP A 100 5.23 8.13 -4.63
CA ASP A 100 5.51 9.21 -3.69
C ASP A 100 6.07 8.69 -2.35
N LEU A 101 5.74 7.47 -1.96
CA LEU A 101 6.28 6.80 -0.78
C LEU A 101 7.60 6.08 -1.09
N ALA A 102 7.67 5.47 -2.27
CA ALA A 102 8.78 4.61 -2.68
C ALA A 102 10.04 5.37 -3.12
N GLY A 103 9.98 6.69 -3.31
CA GLY A 103 11.08 7.49 -3.86
C GLY A 103 12.41 7.44 -3.08
N GLN A 104 12.42 6.84 -1.90
CA GLN A 104 13.61 6.71 -1.05
C GLN A 104 14.16 5.27 -0.99
N ILE A 105 13.46 4.30 -1.58
CA ILE A 105 13.80 2.88 -1.48
C ILE A 105 13.78 2.23 -2.86
N PRO A 106 14.79 1.39 -3.20
CA PRO A 106 14.78 0.64 -4.44
C PRO A 106 13.54 -0.25 -4.57
N VAL A 107 12.90 -0.22 -5.75
CA VAL A 107 11.73 -1.02 -6.07
C VAL A 107 12.11 -2.09 -7.09
N CYS A 108 11.69 -3.33 -6.84
CA CYS A 108 11.84 -4.45 -7.75
C CYS A 108 10.47 -4.84 -8.32
N ILE A 109 10.36 -4.87 -9.63
CA ILE A 109 9.19 -5.41 -10.32
C ILE A 109 9.40 -6.92 -10.49
N LEU A 110 8.52 -7.70 -9.86
CA LEU A 110 8.62 -9.16 -9.77
C LEU A 110 7.89 -9.88 -10.91
N GLY A 111 6.97 -9.19 -11.56
CA GLY A 111 6.22 -9.72 -12.70
C GLY A 111 6.87 -9.39 -14.06
N PRO A 112 6.24 -9.81 -15.16
CA PRO A 112 6.75 -9.54 -16.49
C PRO A 112 6.73 -8.03 -16.81
N LEU A 113 7.80 -7.56 -17.45
CA LEU A 113 7.85 -6.22 -18.06
C LEU A 113 7.57 -6.35 -19.55
N TYR A 114 6.68 -5.51 -20.05
CA TYR A 114 6.35 -5.45 -21.47
C TYR A 114 7.13 -4.32 -22.13
N ALA A 115 7.34 -4.40 -23.45
CA ALA A 115 8.04 -3.36 -24.21
C ALA A 115 7.37 -1.99 -24.09
N SER A 116 6.05 -1.95 -23.90
CA SER A 116 5.29 -0.73 -23.61
C SER A 116 5.68 -0.06 -22.29
N ASP A 117 6.15 -0.83 -21.34
CA ASP A 117 6.55 -0.34 -20.01
C ASP A 117 7.90 0.37 -20.07
N ALA A 118 8.80 -0.09 -20.95
CA ALA A 118 10.12 0.50 -21.17
C ALA A 118 10.06 1.85 -21.91
N MET A 119 8.98 2.11 -22.65
CA MET A 119 8.81 3.35 -23.44
C MET A 119 8.24 4.53 -22.63
N LYS A 120 7.78 4.28 -21.42
CA LYS A 120 7.32 5.32 -20.49
C LYS A 120 7.95 5.08 -19.13
N PRO A 121 9.22 5.44 -18.93
CA PRO A 121 9.80 5.40 -17.59
C PRO A 121 8.90 6.25 -16.67
N PRO A 122 8.64 5.80 -15.42
CA PRO A 122 7.93 6.62 -14.46
C PRO A 122 8.69 7.95 -14.35
N SER A 123 8.00 9.06 -14.58
CA SER A 123 8.56 10.38 -14.30
C SER A 123 8.84 10.42 -12.81
N LEU A 124 10.11 10.36 -12.44
CA LEU A 124 10.57 10.72 -11.11
C LEU A 124 10.28 12.21 -10.96
N ALA A 125 9.23 12.52 -10.21
CA ALA A 125 8.91 13.90 -9.84
C ALA A 125 9.83 14.35 -8.71
#